data_5b254f28f6d553042815fb045442a6a2
#
_entry.id   5b254f28f6d553042815fb045442a6a2
#
_cell.length_a   1.000
_cell.length_b   1.000
_cell.length_c   1.000
_cell.angle_alpha   90.00
_cell.angle_beta   90.00
_cell.angle_gamma   90.00
#
_symmetry.space_group_name_H-M   'P 1'
#
loop_
_entity.id
_entity.type
_entity.pdbx_description
1 polymer ?
#
loop_
_entity_poly.entity_id
_entity_poly.type
_entity_poly.pdbx_seq_one_letter_code
_entity_poly.pdbx_strand_id
1 'polypeptide(L)'
;EMCIRDRCAVTVLKKQEQPEEYTENKSDYIDSVRPDIDVELLTPNEYSRAGIATNKITGIVIHYTANPGASAMNNRDYFEGLKDSHITKASSNFVVGLEGEIVQCVPTWEMAYASNSRNIDTVSIECCHPDETGKFNQKTYQSMVDLCAWLCLKFDLNENDVIRHYDVTGKICPKYFVEHEDAWKQFKGDVGVKLEKLKEYQ
;
A
#
# COMPACT_ATOMS: atom_id res chain seq x y z
N GLU A 1 -41.36 -59.02 5.19
CA GLU A 1 -41.01 -57.67 5.77
C GLU A 1 -39.73 -57.23 5.16
N MET A 2 -39.81 -56.17 4.32
CA MET A 2 -38.71 -55.66 3.50
C MET A 2 -38.13 -54.41 4.16
N CYS A 3 -36.88 -54.47 4.56
CA CYS A 3 -36.16 -53.35 5.14
C CYS A 3 -35.42 -52.60 4.03
N ILE A 4 -35.91 -51.38 3.71
CA ILE A 4 -35.29 -50.47 2.74
C ILE A 4 -34.19 -49.72 3.48
N ARG A 5 -32.92 -49.91 3.07
CA ARG A 5 -31.78 -49.11 3.52
C ARG A 5 -31.60 -47.90 2.57
N ASP A 6 -31.99 -46.74 3.03
CA ASP A 6 -31.63 -45.48 2.40
C ASP A 6 -30.12 -45.21 2.54
N ARG A 7 -29.43 -45.20 1.41
CA ARG A 7 -28.04 -44.71 1.30
C ARG A 7 -28.10 -43.20 0.98
N CYS A 8 -27.95 -42.37 1.99
CA CYS A 8 -27.61 -40.98 1.77
C CYS A 8 -26.22 -40.89 1.16
N ALA A 9 -26.16 -40.56 -0.13
CA ALA A 9 -24.90 -40.20 -0.79
C ALA A 9 -24.53 -38.78 -0.39
N VAL A 10 -23.56 -38.62 0.49
CA VAL A 10 -22.93 -37.33 0.77
C VAL A 10 -22.03 -36.99 -0.41
N THR A 11 -22.51 -36.08 -1.26
CA THR A 11 -21.68 -35.51 -2.32
C THR A 11 -20.67 -34.53 -1.68
N VAL A 12 -19.46 -35.02 -1.48
CA VAL A 12 -18.33 -34.14 -1.10
C VAL A 12 -17.96 -33.32 -2.32
N LEU A 13 -18.32 -32.03 -2.31
CA LEU A 13 -17.83 -31.06 -3.28
C LEU A 13 -16.31 -30.98 -3.11
N LYS A 14 -15.56 -31.58 -4.02
CA LYS A 14 -14.12 -31.39 -4.12
C LYS A 14 -13.89 -29.92 -4.45
N LYS A 15 -13.27 -29.19 -3.51
CA LYS A 15 -12.68 -27.88 -3.77
C LYS A 15 -11.70 -28.09 -4.93
N GLN A 16 -11.93 -27.45 -6.08
CA GLN A 16 -10.97 -27.44 -7.17
C GLN A 16 -9.75 -26.65 -6.66
N GLU A 17 -8.69 -27.36 -6.33
CA GLU A 17 -7.36 -26.77 -6.17
C GLU A 17 -6.92 -26.30 -7.56
N GLN A 18 -6.62 -25.03 -7.69
CA GLN A 18 -6.02 -24.50 -8.92
C GLN A 18 -4.62 -25.10 -9.06
N PRO A 19 -4.16 -25.42 -10.28
CA PRO A 19 -2.85 -26.02 -10.50
C PRO A 19 -1.73 -25.11 -9.94
N GLU A 20 -0.73 -25.68 -9.29
CA GLU A 20 0.44 -24.96 -8.73
C GLU A 20 1.13 -24.08 -9.78
N GLU A 21 1.17 -24.49 -11.03
CA GLU A 21 1.74 -23.77 -12.17
C GLU A 21 1.06 -22.41 -12.44
N TYR A 22 -0.24 -22.26 -12.12
CA TYR A 22 -0.96 -20.99 -12.29
C TYR A 22 -0.61 -19.98 -11.19
N THR A 23 -0.32 -20.43 -9.98
CA THR A 23 0.04 -19.55 -8.86
C THR A 23 1.47 -19.04 -8.98
N GLU A 24 2.39 -19.84 -9.49
CA GLU A 24 3.79 -19.48 -9.72
C GLU A 24 3.89 -18.40 -10.82
N ASN A 25 3.22 -18.60 -11.94
CA ASN A 25 3.15 -17.60 -13.03
C ASN A 25 2.58 -16.25 -12.60
N LYS A 26 1.58 -16.24 -11.71
CA LYS A 26 0.98 -14.99 -11.21
C LYS A 26 1.96 -14.20 -10.32
N SER A 27 2.71 -14.86 -9.46
CA SER A 27 3.73 -14.22 -8.61
C SER A 27 4.84 -13.62 -9.45
N ASP A 28 5.37 -14.37 -10.42
CA ASP A 28 6.44 -13.92 -11.31
C ASP A 28 6.02 -12.72 -12.15
N TYR A 29 4.76 -12.71 -12.63
CA TYR A 29 4.21 -11.56 -13.35
C TYR A 29 4.13 -10.31 -12.46
N ILE A 30 3.57 -10.42 -11.25
CA ILE A 30 3.46 -9.30 -10.30
C ILE A 30 4.84 -8.72 -10.01
N ASP A 31 5.85 -9.55 -9.83
CA ASP A 31 7.21 -9.09 -9.57
C ASP A 31 7.85 -8.45 -10.82
N SER A 32 7.53 -8.93 -12.02
CA SER A 32 8.06 -8.39 -13.28
C SER A 32 7.53 -6.98 -13.62
N VAL A 33 6.32 -6.64 -13.16
CA VAL A 33 5.69 -5.32 -13.36
C VAL A 33 5.83 -4.39 -12.15
N ARG A 34 6.63 -4.80 -11.16
CA ARG A 34 6.93 -3.98 -10.00
C ARG A 34 7.64 -2.69 -10.42
N PRO A 35 7.21 -1.50 -9.95
CA PRO A 35 7.98 -0.28 -10.16
C PRO A 35 9.37 -0.40 -9.53
N ASP A 36 10.30 0.45 -10.00
CA ASP A 36 11.62 0.52 -9.39
C ASP A 36 11.51 1.02 -7.95
N ILE A 37 12.01 0.24 -7.00
CA ILE A 37 11.88 0.49 -5.56
C ILE A 37 13.23 0.32 -4.89
N ASP A 38 13.73 1.40 -4.31
CA ASP A 38 14.90 1.40 -3.45
C ASP A 38 14.54 0.81 -2.08
N VAL A 39 15.12 -0.34 -1.74
CA VAL A 39 14.82 -1.04 -0.49
C VAL A 39 15.75 -0.56 0.63
N GLU A 40 15.29 0.42 1.42
CA GLU A 40 16.01 1.07 2.51
C GLU A 40 15.31 0.83 3.86
N LEU A 41 15.21 -0.45 4.23
CA LEU A 41 14.45 -0.86 5.40
C LEU A 41 15.00 -0.24 6.70
N LEU A 42 14.08 0.22 7.54
CA LEU A 42 14.38 0.72 8.88
C LEU A 42 14.96 -0.40 9.75
N THR A 43 15.85 -0.04 10.65
CA THR A 43 16.30 -0.96 11.72
C THR A 43 15.12 -1.36 12.59
N PRO A 44 14.91 -2.66 12.90
CA PRO A 44 13.84 -3.09 13.80
C PRO A 44 13.92 -2.41 15.16
N ASN A 45 12.84 -1.76 15.58
CA ASN A 45 12.72 -1.05 16.86
C ASN A 45 11.26 -0.75 17.19
N GLU A 46 10.93 -0.42 18.42
CA GLU A 46 9.55 -0.19 18.88
C GLU A 46 8.91 1.10 18.34
N TYR A 47 9.68 2.06 17.80
CA TYR A 47 9.23 3.40 17.45
C TYR A 47 8.89 3.58 15.97
N SER A 48 9.57 2.85 15.09
CA SER A 48 9.34 2.99 13.64
C SER A 48 9.18 1.66 12.89
N ARG A 49 9.72 0.53 13.41
CA ARG A 49 9.58 -0.81 12.81
C ARG A 49 9.55 -1.88 13.89
N ALA A 50 8.37 -2.14 14.44
CA ALA A 50 8.22 -3.10 15.55
C ALA A 50 8.20 -4.58 15.11
N GLY A 51 8.26 -4.88 13.82
CA GLY A 51 8.19 -6.25 13.31
C GLY A 51 6.85 -6.94 13.53
N ILE A 52 5.79 -6.17 13.72
CA ILE A 52 4.43 -6.71 13.92
C ILE A 52 3.88 -7.11 12.55
N ALA A 53 3.50 -8.37 12.40
CA ALA A 53 2.92 -8.87 11.15
C ALA A 53 1.56 -8.20 10.87
N THR A 54 1.32 -7.83 9.60
CA THR A 54 0.02 -7.35 9.15
C THR A 54 -1.00 -8.49 9.07
N ASN A 55 -2.27 -8.16 9.17
CA ASN A 55 -3.36 -9.02 8.73
C ASN A 55 -3.40 -9.05 7.19
N LYS A 56 -4.45 -9.70 6.62
CA LYS A 56 -4.72 -9.54 5.18
C LYS A 56 -4.80 -8.05 4.85
N ILE A 57 -4.04 -7.61 3.86
CA ILE A 57 -4.10 -6.22 3.39
C ILE A 57 -5.44 -5.98 2.69
N THR A 58 -6.15 -4.95 3.12
CA THR A 58 -7.48 -4.56 2.63
C THR A 58 -7.53 -3.12 2.13
N GLY A 59 -6.40 -2.42 2.07
CA GLY A 59 -6.33 -1.07 1.54
C GLY A 59 -4.93 -0.49 1.48
N ILE A 60 -4.84 0.64 0.80
CA ILE A 60 -3.64 1.46 0.66
C ILE A 60 -3.99 2.85 1.17
N VAL A 61 -3.20 3.39 2.12
CA VAL A 61 -3.44 4.71 2.71
C VAL A 61 -2.42 5.71 2.18
N ILE A 62 -2.92 6.78 1.56
CA ILE A 62 -2.10 7.87 1.04
C ILE A 62 -1.96 8.96 2.10
N HIS A 63 -0.71 9.37 2.31
CA HIS A 63 -0.31 10.47 3.17
C HIS A 63 0.50 11.50 2.37
N TYR A 64 0.75 12.64 2.97
CA TYR A 64 1.77 13.58 2.53
C TYR A 64 2.71 13.84 3.70
N THR A 65 3.97 14.06 3.42
CA THR A 65 5.01 14.18 4.46
C THR A 65 4.83 15.39 5.38
N ALA A 66 4.02 16.38 4.99
CA ALA A 66 3.91 17.70 5.66
C ALA A 66 5.27 18.36 5.90
N ASN A 67 6.26 18.06 5.07
CA ASN A 67 7.65 18.54 5.13
C ASN A 67 8.06 19.00 3.73
N PRO A 68 7.65 20.21 3.31
CA PRO A 68 7.85 20.72 1.95
C PRO A 68 9.32 20.72 1.53
N GLY A 69 9.59 20.20 0.33
CA GLY A 69 10.93 20.17 -0.26
C GLY A 69 11.87 19.09 0.28
N ALA A 70 11.46 18.30 1.30
CA ALA A 70 12.26 17.19 1.79
C ALA A 70 12.22 16.00 0.81
N SER A 71 13.37 15.31 0.66
CA SER A 71 13.49 14.12 -0.16
C SER A 71 12.87 12.88 0.51
N ALA A 72 12.70 11.80 -0.25
CA ALA A 72 12.28 10.52 0.30
C ALA A 72 13.25 10.02 1.39
N MET A 73 14.56 10.14 1.15
CA MET A 73 15.57 9.74 2.13
C MET A 73 15.56 10.59 3.40
N ASN A 74 15.30 11.91 3.32
CA ASN A 74 15.15 12.73 4.53
C ASN A 74 14.01 12.23 5.42
N ASN A 75 12.89 11.82 4.84
CA ASN A 75 11.76 11.29 5.58
C ASN A 75 12.04 9.87 6.10
N ARG A 76 12.71 9.02 5.31
CA ARG A 76 13.20 7.71 5.77
C ARG A 76 14.15 7.84 6.96
N ASP A 77 15.10 8.78 6.91
CA ASP A 77 16.08 9.00 7.96
C ASP A 77 15.45 9.60 9.23
N TYR A 78 14.40 10.41 9.07
CA TYR A 78 13.57 10.82 10.21
C TYR A 78 12.96 9.60 10.91
N PHE A 79 12.37 8.65 10.19
CA PHE A 79 11.83 7.43 10.77
C PHE A 79 12.92 6.58 11.44
N GLU A 80 14.10 6.46 10.82
CA GLU A 80 15.25 5.74 11.39
C GLU A 80 15.70 6.37 12.70
N GLY A 81 15.78 7.70 12.78
CA GLY A 81 16.19 8.43 13.98
C GLY A 81 15.24 8.26 15.17
N LEU A 82 14.00 7.79 14.96
CA LEU A 82 13.05 7.56 16.05
C LEU A 82 13.48 6.41 16.97
N LYS A 83 14.29 5.46 16.49
CA LYS A 83 14.86 4.39 17.31
C LYS A 83 15.78 4.91 18.43
N ASP A 84 16.37 6.10 18.23
CA ASP A 84 17.30 6.73 19.16
C ASP A 84 16.63 7.85 19.95
N SER A 85 15.78 8.64 19.30
CA SER A 85 15.15 9.81 19.92
C SER A 85 13.91 9.49 20.78
N HIS A 86 13.19 8.41 20.46
CA HIS A 86 11.99 7.95 21.16
C HIS A 86 10.86 9.00 21.31
N ILE A 87 10.87 10.07 20.51
CA ILE A 87 9.95 11.20 20.67
C ILE A 87 8.52 10.89 20.21
N THR A 88 8.35 9.93 19.31
CA THR A 88 7.04 9.49 18.80
C THR A 88 7.17 8.12 18.13
N LYS A 89 6.03 7.51 17.82
CA LYS A 89 5.97 6.34 16.94
C LYS A 89 5.45 6.79 15.58
N ALA A 90 6.28 6.66 14.53
CA ALA A 90 5.90 6.97 13.16
C ALA A 90 6.76 6.19 12.16
N SER A 91 6.15 5.78 11.07
CA SER A 91 6.81 5.21 9.89
C SER A 91 5.81 5.06 8.74
N SER A 92 6.32 4.66 7.57
CA SER A 92 5.50 4.30 6.41
C SER A 92 6.10 3.06 5.75
N ASN A 93 5.29 2.30 5.02
CA ASN A 93 5.83 1.21 4.20
C ASN A 93 6.66 1.77 3.05
N PHE A 94 6.16 2.84 2.40
CA PHE A 94 6.84 3.50 1.30
C PHE A 94 6.89 5.02 1.49
N VAL A 95 7.92 5.63 0.93
CA VAL A 95 8.00 7.08 0.71
C VAL A 95 8.24 7.31 -0.78
N VAL A 96 7.41 8.15 -1.41
CA VAL A 96 7.57 8.59 -2.80
C VAL A 96 8.16 9.99 -2.82
N GLY A 97 9.32 10.14 -3.45
CA GLY A 97 10.11 11.36 -3.44
C GLY A 97 9.77 12.36 -4.54
N LEU A 98 10.45 13.51 -4.52
CA LEU A 98 10.23 14.61 -5.44
C LEU A 98 10.70 14.33 -6.88
N GLU A 99 11.69 13.47 -7.05
CA GLU A 99 12.17 13.02 -8.35
C GLU A 99 11.46 11.76 -8.85
N GLY A 100 10.46 11.28 -8.09
CA GLY A 100 9.68 10.10 -8.39
C GLY A 100 10.30 8.80 -7.86
N GLU A 101 11.39 8.87 -7.11
CA GLU A 101 11.98 7.73 -6.44
C GLU A 101 11.02 7.12 -5.41
N ILE A 102 10.98 5.81 -5.32
CA ILE A 102 10.16 5.07 -4.36
C ILE A 102 11.10 4.37 -3.38
N VAL A 103 11.03 4.74 -2.11
CA VAL A 103 11.83 4.15 -1.04
C VAL A 103 10.96 3.27 -0.16
N GLN A 104 11.33 2.00 0.01
CA GLN A 104 10.65 1.09 0.93
C GLN A 104 11.32 1.13 2.31
N CYS A 105 10.59 1.59 3.32
CA CYS A 105 11.06 1.72 4.69
C CYS A 105 10.64 0.55 5.59
N VAL A 106 9.43 -0.01 5.38
CA VAL A 106 8.89 -1.14 6.13
C VAL A 106 8.35 -2.17 5.14
N PRO A 107 8.64 -3.47 5.29
CA PRO A 107 8.06 -4.51 4.44
C PRO A 107 6.53 -4.48 4.47
N THR A 108 5.87 -4.84 3.36
CA THR A 108 4.40 -4.83 3.29
C THR A 108 3.71 -5.88 4.18
N TRP A 109 4.45 -6.85 4.68
CA TRP A 109 3.98 -7.84 5.67
C TRP A 109 4.24 -7.43 7.12
N GLU A 110 4.81 -6.24 7.34
CA GLU A 110 5.00 -5.63 8.66
C GLU A 110 4.18 -4.34 8.76
N MET A 111 3.60 -4.13 9.92
CA MET A 111 2.81 -2.94 10.24
C MET A 111 3.71 -1.70 10.33
N ALA A 112 3.36 -0.64 9.61
CA ALA A 112 3.93 0.69 9.79
C ALA A 112 3.04 1.56 10.68
N TYR A 113 3.63 2.57 11.34
CA TYR A 113 2.93 3.49 12.23
C TYR A 113 2.49 4.77 11.48
N ALA A 114 1.47 4.70 10.64
CA ALA A 114 1.00 5.81 9.80
C ALA A 114 -0.51 6.07 9.87
N SER A 115 -1.32 5.01 9.90
CA SER A 115 -2.76 5.04 9.57
C SER A 115 -3.66 4.67 10.76
N ASN A 116 -3.18 4.86 11.98
CA ASN A 116 -3.92 4.62 13.23
C ASN A 116 -4.53 3.21 13.30
N SER A 117 -5.87 3.09 13.38
CA SER A 117 -6.56 1.80 13.45
C SER A 117 -6.38 0.92 12.21
N ARG A 118 -5.99 1.51 11.08
CA ARG A 118 -5.75 0.82 9.82
C ARG A 118 -4.29 0.40 9.61
N ASN A 119 -3.39 0.63 10.59
CA ASN A 119 -1.99 0.20 10.49
C ASN A 119 -1.85 -1.31 10.24
N ILE A 120 -2.74 -2.11 10.84
CA ILE A 120 -2.61 -3.58 10.85
C ILE A 120 -3.07 -4.25 9.55
N ASP A 121 -3.84 -3.56 8.71
CA ASP A 121 -4.49 -4.12 7.51
C ASP A 121 -4.30 -3.27 6.25
N THR A 122 -3.41 -2.28 6.28
CA THR A 122 -3.13 -1.44 5.12
C THR A 122 -1.63 -1.26 4.86
N VAL A 123 -1.31 -0.92 3.61
CA VAL A 123 -0.01 -0.40 3.20
C VAL A 123 -0.08 1.11 3.20
N SER A 124 0.85 1.78 3.87
CA SER A 124 0.94 3.25 3.93
C SER A 124 2.00 3.79 2.97
N ILE A 125 1.67 4.90 2.31
CA ILE A 125 2.55 5.61 1.38
C ILE A 125 2.62 7.08 1.78
N GLU A 126 3.79 7.54 2.23
CA GLU A 126 4.10 8.95 2.44
C GLU A 126 4.60 9.58 1.15
N CYS A 127 4.04 10.71 0.75
CA CYS A 127 4.34 11.35 -0.52
C CYS A 127 4.95 12.73 -0.29
N CYS A 128 6.14 12.94 -0.88
CA CYS A 128 6.83 14.22 -0.82
C CYS A 128 6.14 15.26 -1.70
N HIS A 129 6.20 16.51 -1.30
CA HIS A 129 5.62 17.65 -2.01
C HIS A 129 6.56 18.86 -1.98
N PRO A 130 6.58 19.70 -3.04
CA PRO A 130 7.58 20.75 -3.17
C PRO A 130 7.34 21.96 -2.25
N ASP A 131 6.08 22.25 -1.88
CA ASP A 131 5.70 23.48 -1.20
C ASP A 131 4.53 23.30 -0.22
N GLU A 132 4.14 24.37 0.47
CA GLU A 132 3.12 24.41 1.53
C GLU A 132 1.70 24.08 1.03
N THR A 133 1.45 24.08 -0.27
CA THR A 133 0.14 23.69 -0.83
C THR A 133 -0.14 22.20 -0.63
N GLY A 134 0.91 21.39 -0.45
CA GLY A 134 0.82 19.94 -0.38
C GLY A 134 0.50 19.28 -1.71
N LYS A 135 0.52 20.05 -2.83
CA LYS A 135 0.32 19.51 -4.18
C LYS A 135 1.55 18.74 -4.61
N PHE A 136 1.33 17.53 -5.11
CA PHE A 136 2.40 16.69 -5.64
C PHE A 136 2.83 17.20 -7.02
N ASN A 137 4.14 17.17 -7.29
CA ASN A 137 4.64 17.43 -8.63
C ASN A 137 4.36 16.22 -9.55
N GLN A 138 4.60 16.38 -10.86
CA GLN A 138 4.25 15.36 -11.84
C GLN A 138 5.01 14.04 -11.63
N LYS A 139 6.29 14.09 -11.21
CA LYS A 139 7.10 12.88 -10.98
C LYS A 139 6.60 12.10 -9.78
N THR A 140 6.39 12.77 -8.64
CA THR A 140 5.79 12.17 -7.44
C THR A 140 4.43 11.57 -7.75
N TYR A 141 3.57 12.33 -8.44
CA TYR A 141 2.22 11.88 -8.80
C TYR A 141 2.25 10.60 -9.66
N GLN A 142 3.09 10.57 -10.70
CA GLN A 142 3.19 9.39 -11.57
C GLN A 142 3.66 8.15 -10.80
N SER A 143 4.68 8.29 -9.95
CA SER A 143 5.17 7.17 -9.13
C SER A 143 4.14 6.72 -8.09
N MET A 144 3.32 7.63 -7.54
CA MET A 144 2.18 7.27 -6.69
C MET A 144 1.17 6.40 -7.44
N VAL A 145 0.82 6.77 -8.68
CA VAL A 145 -0.11 6.00 -9.53
C VAL A 145 0.46 4.61 -9.82
N ASP A 146 1.72 4.54 -10.23
CA ASP A 146 2.38 3.28 -10.58
C ASP A 146 2.49 2.34 -9.36
N LEU A 147 2.90 2.88 -8.19
CA LEU A 147 3.01 2.11 -6.95
C LEU A 147 1.64 1.63 -6.45
N CYS A 148 0.62 2.49 -6.44
CA CYS A 148 -0.73 2.11 -6.01
C CYS A 148 -1.33 1.03 -6.91
N ALA A 149 -1.20 1.16 -8.24
CA ALA A 149 -1.71 0.16 -9.18
C ALA A 149 -1.01 -1.20 -8.98
N TRP A 150 0.31 -1.21 -8.82
CA TRP A 150 1.05 -2.43 -8.54
C TRP A 150 0.66 -3.07 -7.19
N LEU A 151 0.48 -2.28 -6.13
CA LEU A 151 0.02 -2.77 -4.84
C LEU A 151 -1.41 -3.32 -4.90
N CYS A 152 -2.30 -2.66 -5.67
CA CYS A 152 -3.64 -3.17 -5.92
C CYS A 152 -3.58 -4.54 -6.62
N LEU A 153 -2.75 -4.68 -7.65
CA LEU A 153 -2.54 -5.97 -8.32
C LEU A 153 -1.99 -7.04 -7.36
N LYS A 154 -1.01 -6.67 -6.54
CA LYS A 154 -0.34 -7.57 -5.58
C LYS A 154 -1.28 -8.11 -4.51
N PHE A 155 -2.18 -7.26 -3.99
CA PHE A 155 -3.05 -7.59 -2.86
C PHE A 155 -4.51 -7.87 -3.25
N ASP A 156 -4.78 -7.99 -4.56
CA ASP A 156 -6.14 -8.22 -5.10
C ASP A 156 -7.14 -7.14 -4.65
N LEU A 157 -6.72 -5.88 -4.79
CA LEU A 157 -7.46 -4.66 -4.47
C LEU A 157 -7.85 -3.92 -5.76
N ASN A 158 -8.63 -2.86 -5.59
CA ASN A 158 -8.97 -1.93 -6.68
C ASN A 158 -8.78 -0.47 -6.23
N GLU A 159 -9.02 0.50 -7.13
CA GLU A 159 -8.82 1.91 -6.86
C GLU A 159 -9.71 2.47 -5.72
N ASN A 160 -10.80 1.77 -5.35
CA ASN A 160 -11.65 2.18 -4.23
C ASN A 160 -11.08 1.79 -2.87
N ASP A 161 -10.15 0.83 -2.85
CA ASP A 161 -9.39 0.42 -1.66
C ASP A 161 -8.19 1.35 -1.40
N VAL A 162 -7.93 2.30 -2.32
CA VAL A 162 -6.98 3.40 -2.11
C VAL A 162 -7.72 4.54 -1.42
N ILE A 163 -7.31 4.86 -0.20
CA ILE A 163 -7.94 5.84 0.68
C ILE A 163 -6.93 6.86 1.21
N ARG A 164 -7.43 8.00 1.69
CA ARG A 164 -6.61 9.03 2.36
C ARG A 164 -6.53 8.74 3.86
N HIS A 165 -5.51 9.22 4.52
CA HIS A 165 -5.50 9.24 6.00
C HIS A 165 -6.72 10.00 6.56
N TYR A 166 -7.18 11.03 5.83
CA TYR A 166 -8.42 11.74 6.13
C TYR A 166 -9.63 10.80 6.26
N ASP A 167 -9.75 9.82 5.39
CA ASP A 167 -10.88 8.88 5.39
C ASP A 167 -10.84 7.92 6.58
N VAL A 168 -9.67 7.79 7.25
CA VAL A 168 -9.50 6.98 8.46
C VAL A 168 -9.78 7.79 9.74
N THR A 169 -9.31 9.04 9.81
CA THR A 169 -9.26 9.79 11.09
C THR A 169 -9.87 11.19 11.03
N GLY A 170 -10.17 11.71 9.84
CA GLY A 170 -10.56 13.12 9.63
C GLY A 170 -9.38 14.11 9.63
N LYS A 171 -8.13 13.64 9.82
CA LYS A 171 -6.93 14.49 9.69
C LYS A 171 -6.81 15.00 8.26
N ILE A 172 -6.46 16.29 8.07
CA ILE A 172 -6.22 16.88 6.73
C ILE A 172 -4.93 16.30 6.15
N CYS A 173 -5.01 15.07 5.62
CA CYS A 173 -3.89 14.32 5.07
C CYS A 173 -4.38 13.31 4.00
N PRO A 174 -3.81 13.34 2.78
CA PRO A 174 -2.91 14.37 2.26
C PRO A 174 -3.66 15.70 1.99
N LYS A 175 -3.06 16.81 2.38
CA LYS A 175 -3.71 18.14 2.37
C LYS A 175 -4.36 18.45 1.03
N TYR A 176 -3.59 18.42 -0.06
CA TYR A 176 -4.10 18.80 -1.37
C TYR A 176 -5.30 17.95 -1.82
N PHE A 177 -5.28 16.66 -1.61
CA PHE A 177 -6.39 15.77 -2.00
C PHE A 177 -7.62 15.89 -1.08
N VAL A 178 -7.46 16.41 0.14
CA VAL A 178 -8.60 16.70 1.02
C VAL A 178 -9.26 18.03 0.61
N GLU A 179 -8.46 19.03 0.26
CA GLU A 179 -8.93 20.36 -0.13
C GLU A 179 -9.45 20.38 -1.59
N HIS A 180 -9.08 19.40 -2.44
CA HIS A 180 -9.41 19.30 -3.86
C HIS A 180 -9.95 17.90 -4.18
N GLU A 181 -11.21 17.67 -3.92
CA GLU A 181 -11.87 16.38 -4.09
C GLU A 181 -11.89 15.89 -5.56
N ASP A 182 -11.90 16.80 -6.52
CA ASP A 182 -11.76 16.51 -7.94
C ASP A 182 -10.38 15.93 -8.28
N ALA A 183 -9.31 16.46 -7.71
CA ALA A 183 -7.95 15.94 -7.86
C ALA A 183 -7.81 14.54 -7.22
N TRP A 184 -8.48 14.30 -6.09
CA TRP A 184 -8.51 12.98 -5.46
C TRP A 184 -9.23 11.95 -6.34
N LYS A 185 -10.40 12.31 -6.91
CA LYS A 185 -11.13 11.45 -7.84
C LYS A 185 -10.33 11.15 -9.10
N GLN A 186 -9.65 12.17 -9.64
CA GLN A 186 -8.75 11.98 -10.79
C GLN A 186 -7.64 10.99 -10.46
N PHE A 187 -6.96 11.15 -9.32
CA PHE A 187 -5.90 10.24 -8.88
C PHE A 187 -6.39 8.79 -8.81
N LYS A 188 -7.53 8.54 -8.18
CA LYS A 188 -8.12 7.19 -8.12
C LYS A 188 -8.44 6.63 -9.51
N GLY A 189 -8.98 7.48 -10.40
CA GLY A 189 -9.23 7.11 -11.79
C GLY A 189 -7.96 6.70 -12.53
N ASP A 190 -6.87 7.45 -12.35
CA ASP A 190 -5.58 7.15 -12.97
C ASP A 190 -4.97 5.85 -12.43
N VAL A 191 -5.12 5.57 -11.13
CA VAL A 191 -4.74 4.28 -10.52
C VAL A 191 -5.55 3.13 -11.15
N GLY A 192 -6.88 3.30 -11.29
CA GLY A 192 -7.73 2.29 -11.92
C GLY A 192 -7.34 2.00 -13.38
N VAL A 193 -7.11 3.04 -14.18
CA VAL A 193 -6.64 2.90 -15.57
C VAL A 193 -5.29 2.17 -15.64
N LYS A 194 -4.37 2.49 -14.75
CA LYS A 194 -3.06 1.81 -14.71
C LYS A 194 -3.21 0.36 -14.28
N LEU A 195 -4.04 0.08 -13.27
CA LEU A 195 -4.31 -1.27 -12.78
C LEU A 195 -4.88 -2.16 -13.89
N GLU A 196 -5.87 -1.69 -14.64
CA GLU A 196 -6.44 -2.45 -15.76
C GLU A 196 -5.37 -2.78 -16.82
N LYS A 197 -4.49 -1.83 -17.16
CA LYS A 197 -3.36 -2.10 -18.06
C LYS A 197 -2.44 -3.19 -17.51
N LEU A 198 -2.18 -3.22 -16.21
CA LEU A 198 -1.36 -4.28 -15.60
C LEU A 198 -2.07 -5.64 -15.66
N LYS A 199 -3.39 -5.69 -15.56
CA LYS A 199 -4.16 -6.93 -15.64
C LYS A 199 -4.25 -7.51 -17.06
N GLU A 200 -4.18 -6.69 -18.10
CA GLU A 200 -4.23 -7.15 -19.50
C GLU A 200 -3.08 -8.10 -19.90
N TYR A 201 -1.99 -8.07 -19.16
CA TYR A 201 -0.78 -8.88 -19.42
C TYR A 201 -0.59 -10.04 -18.41
N GLN A 202 -1.60 -10.32 -17.57
CA GLN A 202 -1.59 -11.36 -16.54
C GLN A 202 -1.97 -12.79 -17.09
#